data_d1e298791dd2514d2cd6ae78f96a943c
#
_entry.id   d1e298791dd2514d2cd6ae78f96a943c
#
_cell.length_a   1.000
_cell.length_b   1.000
_cell.length_c   1.000
_cell.angle_alpha   90.00
_cell.angle_beta   90.00
_cell.angle_gamma   90.00
#
_symmetry.space_group_name_H-M   'P 1'
#
loop_
_entity.id
_entity.type
_entity.pdbx_description
1 polymer ?
#
loop_
_entity_poly.entity_id
_entity_poly.type
_entity_poly.pdbx_seq_one_letter_code
_entity_poly.pdbx_strand_id
1 'polypeptide(L)'
;MCPFSQNPASATPAPASALPEAIVHAERAQLDFSQSMSYGDYLQLDAILSAQKPLSPAHDEMLFIVQHQTSELWMKLMLHELRAAIGHIAGDALQPAFKMLARVSKIMEQLVHAWDVLATMTPPEYSAMRPHLGSSSGFQSYQYRSIECALGNKNRPMLQPHAHRPDLLAQVQAAFEAPSLYDEALRLLARRGLPVPASHTDRDWTLPYAESDAVERAWLTVYRDPAQHWDLYQLGEELTDLEDAFRLWRFRHVTEFLKVALALLGQFLLNQDLYHLLIEPKSS
;
A
#
# COMPACT_ATOMS: atom_id res chain seq x y z
N MET A 1 -60.86 -33.96 33.50
CA MET A 1 -60.77 -32.71 34.27
C MET A 1 -59.38 -32.19 34.12
N CYS A 2 -59.20 -31.15 33.34
CA CYS A 2 -57.98 -30.46 33.20
C CYS A 2 -58.24 -28.98 33.48
N PRO A 3 -57.65 -28.38 34.51
CA PRO A 3 -57.73 -26.95 34.73
C PRO A 3 -56.42 -26.32 34.22
N PHE A 4 -56.53 -25.36 33.33
CA PHE A 4 -55.71 -24.19 33.28
C PHE A 4 -56.00 -23.39 31.99
N SER A 5 -57.07 -22.59 32.13
CA SER A 5 -57.21 -21.42 31.28
C SER A 5 -56.69 -20.24 32.09
N GLN A 6 -55.50 -19.71 31.73
CA GLN A 6 -55.11 -18.36 32.07
C GLN A 6 -54.64 -17.64 30.80
N ASN A 7 -55.44 -16.66 30.47
CA ASN A 7 -55.21 -15.71 29.38
C ASN A 7 -54.03 -14.82 29.76
N PRO A 8 -52.89 -14.73 28.97
CA PRO A 8 -51.88 -13.75 29.24
C PRO A 8 -52.34 -12.38 28.73
N ALA A 9 -52.31 -11.43 29.64
CA ALA A 9 -52.58 -10.02 29.41
C ALA A 9 -51.82 -9.48 28.17
N SER A 10 -52.54 -8.67 27.41
CA SER A 10 -52.02 -7.93 26.25
C SER A 10 -50.84 -7.05 26.68
N ALA A 11 -49.62 -7.45 26.33
CA ALA A 11 -48.45 -6.58 26.42
C ALA A 11 -48.59 -5.51 25.32
N THR A 12 -48.74 -4.28 25.72
CA THR A 12 -48.65 -3.10 24.85
C THR A 12 -47.27 -3.10 24.19
N PRO A 13 -47.16 -3.05 22.85
CA PRO A 13 -45.85 -2.97 22.20
C PRO A 13 -45.15 -1.68 22.63
N ALA A 14 -43.89 -1.80 23.04
CA ALA A 14 -43.04 -0.65 23.32
C ALA A 14 -42.97 0.26 22.08
N PRO A 15 -42.91 1.59 22.25
CA PRO A 15 -42.83 2.49 21.11
C PRO A 15 -41.56 2.16 20.33
N ALA A 16 -41.69 1.94 19.02
CA ALA A 16 -40.58 1.74 18.12
C ALA A 16 -39.58 2.90 18.33
N SER A 17 -38.33 2.58 18.72
CA SER A 17 -37.29 3.57 18.90
C SER A 17 -37.14 4.33 17.58
N ALA A 18 -37.33 5.64 17.62
CA ALA A 18 -37.15 6.48 16.46
C ALA A 18 -35.73 6.22 15.91
N LEU A 19 -35.62 5.90 14.63
CA LEU A 19 -34.33 5.77 13.93
C LEU A 19 -33.55 7.07 14.11
N PRO A 20 -32.22 7.00 14.30
CA PRO A 20 -31.38 8.21 14.39
C PRO A 20 -31.67 9.15 13.22
N GLU A 21 -31.74 10.46 13.46
CA GLU A 21 -31.99 11.49 12.42
C GLU A 21 -31.11 11.33 11.19
N ALA A 22 -29.85 10.88 11.36
CA ALA A 22 -28.92 10.60 10.27
C ALA A 22 -29.44 9.52 9.29
N ILE A 23 -30.22 8.54 9.75
CA ILE A 23 -30.80 7.49 8.89
C ILE A 23 -32.04 8.03 8.17
N VAL A 24 -32.85 8.88 8.85
CA VAL A 24 -34.02 9.53 8.23
C VAL A 24 -33.61 10.49 7.11
N HIS A 25 -32.43 11.14 7.22
CA HIS A 25 -31.88 11.98 6.14
C HIS A 25 -31.37 11.19 4.94
N ALA A 26 -30.89 9.95 5.14
CA ALA A 26 -30.45 9.10 4.04
C ALA A 26 -31.59 8.63 3.11
N GLU A 27 -32.84 8.56 3.62
CA GLU A 27 -34.02 8.21 2.81
C GLU A 27 -34.54 9.34 1.93
N ARG A 28 -34.06 10.59 2.14
CA ARG A 28 -34.34 11.74 1.27
C ARG A 28 -33.15 12.01 0.38
N ALA A 29 -32.88 11.10 -0.55
CA ALA A 29 -31.85 11.31 -1.56
C ALA A 29 -32.17 12.61 -2.35
N GLN A 30 -31.22 13.52 -2.40
CA GLN A 30 -31.32 14.69 -3.29
C GLN A 30 -31.28 14.17 -4.73
N LEU A 31 -32.24 14.58 -5.56
CA LEU A 31 -32.35 14.15 -6.95
C LEU A 31 -32.03 15.26 -7.94
N ASP A 32 -32.07 16.53 -7.52
CA ASP A 32 -31.68 17.68 -8.34
C ASP A 32 -30.35 18.25 -7.87
N PHE A 33 -29.38 18.21 -8.76
CA PHE A 33 -27.99 18.69 -8.55
C PHE A 33 -27.66 19.91 -9.41
N SER A 34 -28.65 20.57 -10.06
CA SER A 34 -28.44 21.73 -10.96
C SER A 34 -27.79 22.91 -10.25
N GLN A 35 -27.90 23.01 -8.93
CA GLN A 35 -27.37 24.11 -8.10
C GLN A 35 -26.44 23.60 -6.97
N SER A 36 -26.02 22.34 -7.02
CA SER A 36 -25.18 21.73 -5.98
C SER A 36 -24.16 20.76 -6.57
N MET A 37 -23.04 20.59 -5.86
CA MET A 37 -22.00 19.64 -6.24
C MET A 37 -22.53 18.21 -6.31
N SER A 38 -22.40 17.56 -7.45
CA SER A 38 -22.74 16.16 -7.64
C SER A 38 -21.61 15.24 -7.19
N TYR A 39 -21.90 13.95 -7.07
CA TYR A 39 -20.89 12.90 -6.81
C TYR A 39 -19.76 12.92 -7.88
N GLY A 40 -20.13 13.04 -9.15
CA GLY A 40 -19.17 13.11 -10.26
C GLY A 40 -18.28 14.34 -10.19
N ASP A 41 -18.84 15.51 -9.84
CA ASP A 41 -18.08 16.76 -9.69
C ASP A 41 -17.07 16.67 -8.55
N TYR A 42 -17.47 16.15 -7.39
CA TYR A 42 -16.57 15.98 -6.24
C TYR A 42 -15.41 15.06 -6.55
N LEU A 43 -15.68 13.92 -7.18
CA LEU A 43 -14.67 12.91 -7.51
C LEU A 43 -13.92 13.20 -8.82
N GLN A 44 -14.31 14.22 -9.57
CA GLN A 44 -13.74 14.55 -10.90
C GLN A 44 -13.81 13.33 -11.84
N LEU A 45 -14.97 12.64 -11.85
CA LEU A 45 -15.11 11.38 -12.57
C LEU A 45 -14.91 11.52 -14.07
N ASP A 46 -15.34 12.61 -14.68
CA ASP A 46 -15.15 12.86 -16.11
C ASP A 46 -13.67 12.83 -16.49
N ALA A 47 -12.80 13.47 -15.67
CA ALA A 47 -11.37 13.46 -15.90
C ALA A 47 -10.77 12.06 -15.73
N ILE A 48 -11.15 11.33 -14.67
CA ILE A 48 -10.63 10.01 -14.36
C ILE A 48 -11.09 8.97 -15.39
N LEU A 49 -12.39 8.95 -15.74
CA LEU A 49 -12.98 7.95 -16.64
C LEU A 49 -12.72 8.25 -18.12
N SER A 50 -12.21 9.42 -18.49
CA SER A 50 -11.74 9.75 -19.84
C SER A 50 -10.22 9.62 -20.03
N ALA A 51 -9.49 9.22 -18.99
CA ALA A 51 -8.02 9.10 -19.02
C ALA A 51 -7.52 7.79 -19.68
N GLN A 52 -8.40 6.84 -20.01
CA GLN A 52 -8.06 5.60 -20.65
C GLN A 52 -7.98 5.82 -22.18
N LYS A 53 -6.77 5.73 -22.73
CA LYS A 53 -6.51 5.97 -24.16
C LYS A 53 -5.70 4.80 -24.75
N PRO A 54 -6.37 3.71 -25.16
CA PRO A 54 -5.70 2.57 -25.83
C PRO A 54 -4.96 3.02 -27.09
N LEU A 55 -3.79 2.45 -27.32
CA LEU A 55 -2.92 2.73 -28.47
C LEU A 55 -3.00 1.60 -29.52
N SER A 56 -3.56 0.45 -29.16
CA SER A 56 -3.72 -0.71 -30.02
C SER A 56 -5.20 -1.07 -30.20
N PRO A 57 -5.55 -1.93 -31.17
CA PRO A 57 -6.89 -2.47 -31.30
C PRO A 57 -7.18 -3.64 -30.32
N ALA A 58 -6.23 -4.03 -29.48
CA ALA A 58 -6.39 -5.14 -28.54
C ALA A 58 -7.42 -4.80 -27.45
N HIS A 59 -8.41 -5.67 -27.25
CA HIS A 59 -9.46 -5.49 -26.25
C HIS A 59 -8.89 -5.33 -24.84
N ASP A 60 -7.89 -6.13 -24.50
CA ASP A 60 -7.31 -6.24 -23.15
C ASP A 60 -6.39 -5.08 -22.77
N GLU A 61 -6.07 -4.17 -23.72
CA GLU A 61 -5.34 -2.96 -23.40
C GLU A 61 -6.12 -2.06 -22.43
N MET A 62 -7.45 -2.06 -22.48
CA MET A 62 -8.28 -1.36 -21.51
C MET A 62 -8.09 -1.93 -20.09
N LEU A 63 -8.09 -3.27 -19.96
CA LEU A 63 -7.79 -3.94 -18.69
C LEU A 63 -6.41 -3.50 -18.15
N PHE A 64 -5.39 -3.53 -19.02
CA PHE A 64 -4.02 -3.14 -18.64
C PHE A 64 -3.96 -1.68 -18.14
N ILE A 65 -4.59 -0.74 -18.87
CA ILE A 65 -4.60 0.68 -18.49
C ILE A 65 -5.32 0.88 -17.16
N VAL A 66 -6.56 0.38 -17.03
CA VAL A 66 -7.37 0.57 -15.82
C VAL A 66 -6.69 -0.03 -14.60
N GLN A 67 -6.12 -1.23 -14.75
CA GLN A 67 -5.39 -1.90 -13.68
C GLN A 67 -4.21 -1.07 -13.16
N HIS A 68 -3.40 -0.50 -14.06
CA HIS A 68 -2.26 0.33 -13.67
C HIS A 68 -2.70 1.68 -13.10
N GLN A 69 -3.71 2.32 -13.68
CA GLN A 69 -4.26 3.57 -13.15
C GLN A 69 -4.83 3.38 -11.74
N THR A 70 -5.55 2.30 -11.50
CA THR A 70 -6.10 1.97 -10.18
C THR A 70 -4.98 1.73 -9.17
N SER A 71 -3.94 1.00 -9.57
CA SER A 71 -2.75 0.79 -8.73
C SER A 71 -2.05 2.11 -8.38
N GLU A 72 -1.90 3.02 -9.33
CA GLU A 72 -1.31 4.34 -9.07
C GLU A 72 -2.18 5.19 -8.13
N LEU A 73 -3.52 5.11 -8.20
CA LEU A 73 -4.41 5.77 -7.24
C LEU A 73 -4.29 5.19 -5.83
N TRP A 74 -4.17 3.87 -5.69
CA TRP A 74 -3.90 3.23 -4.40
C TRP A 74 -2.52 3.61 -3.85
N MET A 75 -1.49 3.66 -4.69
CA MET A 75 -0.16 4.11 -4.29
C MET A 75 -0.14 5.58 -3.85
N LYS A 76 -0.95 6.44 -4.48
CA LYS A 76 -1.11 7.83 -4.05
C LYS A 76 -1.68 7.93 -2.63
N LEU A 77 -2.73 7.16 -2.33
CA LEU A 77 -3.29 7.10 -0.99
C LEU A 77 -2.30 6.51 0.01
N MET A 78 -1.60 5.44 -0.37
CA MET A 78 -0.56 4.82 0.47
C MET A 78 0.53 5.83 0.87
N LEU A 79 1.04 6.60 -0.09
CA LEU A 79 2.05 7.64 0.19
C LEU A 79 1.52 8.73 1.12
N HIS A 80 0.25 9.09 1.00
CA HIS A 80 -0.40 10.04 1.91
C HIS A 80 -0.41 9.51 3.35
N GLU A 81 -0.84 8.26 3.55
CA GLU A 81 -0.90 7.62 4.86
C GLU A 81 0.48 7.34 5.45
N LEU A 82 1.45 6.87 4.63
CA LEU A 82 2.82 6.62 5.09
C LEU A 82 3.51 7.90 5.58
N ARG A 83 3.38 9.00 4.84
CA ARG A 83 3.96 10.28 5.25
C ARG A 83 3.37 10.77 6.57
N ALA A 84 2.07 10.60 6.75
CA ALA A 84 1.41 10.96 8.00
C ALA A 84 1.85 10.03 9.16
N ALA A 85 1.94 8.71 8.93
CA ALA A 85 2.42 7.75 9.92
C ALA A 85 3.86 8.07 10.37
N ILE A 86 4.78 8.31 9.42
CA ILE A 86 6.16 8.72 9.69
C ILE A 86 6.19 9.99 10.56
N GLY A 87 5.40 11.01 10.21
CA GLY A 87 5.31 12.25 10.99
C GLY A 87 4.76 12.02 12.41
N HIS A 88 3.78 11.15 12.57
CA HIS A 88 3.24 10.79 13.88
C HIS A 88 4.26 10.01 14.74
N ILE A 89 5.02 9.08 14.16
CA ILE A 89 6.08 8.36 14.86
C ILE A 89 7.20 9.32 15.27
N ALA A 90 7.59 10.23 14.36
CA ALA A 90 8.56 11.29 14.69
C ALA A 90 8.10 12.17 15.85
N GLY A 91 6.81 12.46 15.96
CA GLY A 91 6.17 13.22 17.04
C GLY A 91 5.77 12.40 18.27
N ASP A 92 6.14 11.12 18.35
CA ASP A 92 5.78 10.20 19.45
C ASP A 92 4.25 10.04 19.66
N ALA A 93 3.47 10.11 18.55
CA ALA A 93 2.02 9.97 18.54
C ALA A 93 1.62 8.63 17.89
N LEU A 94 1.82 7.51 18.58
CA LEU A 94 1.69 6.17 17.99
C LEU A 94 0.24 5.79 17.66
N GLN A 95 -0.77 6.19 18.43
CA GLN A 95 -2.16 5.79 18.18
C GLN A 95 -2.68 6.25 16.79
N PRO A 96 -2.52 7.52 16.37
CA PRO A 96 -2.84 7.89 15.00
C PRO A 96 -1.93 7.20 13.96
N ALA A 97 -0.65 6.95 14.27
CA ALA A 97 0.25 6.22 13.37
C ALA A 97 -0.26 4.81 13.08
N PHE A 98 -0.67 4.05 14.09
CA PHE A 98 -1.23 2.70 13.92
C PHE A 98 -2.46 2.67 13.02
N LYS A 99 -3.36 3.64 13.17
CA LYS A 99 -4.53 3.75 12.27
C LYS A 99 -4.11 3.94 10.81
N MET A 100 -3.06 4.71 10.56
CA MET A 100 -2.55 4.95 9.20
C MET A 100 -1.82 3.73 8.66
N LEU A 101 -0.99 3.05 9.47
CA LEU A 101 -0.31 1.81 9.07
C LEU A 101 -1.31 0.69 8.76
N ALA A 102 -2.33 0.50 9.60
CA ALA A 102 -3.42 -0.44 9.33
C ALA A 102 -4.14 -0.13 8.00
N ARG A 103 -4.32 1.15 7.65
CA ARG A 103 -4.87 1.54 6.35
C ARG A 103 -3.90 1.23 5.20
N VAL A 104 -2.60 1.46 5.39
CA VAL A 104 -1.58 1.08 4.41
C VAL A 104 -1.62 -0.42 4.15
N SER A 105 -1.72 -1.25 5.18
CA SER A 105 -1.85 -2.71 5.04
C SER A 105 -3.10 -3.09 4.23
N LYS A 106 -4.25 -2.43 4.45
CA LYS A 106 -5.46 -2.64 3.65
C LYS A 106 -5.32 -2.18 2.19
N ILE A 107 -4.56 -1.13 1.92
CA ILE A 107 -4.24 -0.70 0.55
C ILE A 107 -3.34 -1.74 -0.12
N MET A 108 -2.36 -2.29 0.60
CA MET A 108 -1.51 -3.37 0.08
C MET A 108 -2.32 -4.61 -0.31
N GLU A 109 -3.31 -5.01 0.48
CA GLU A 109 -4.24 -6.10 0.12
C GLU A 109 -4.93 -5.81 -1.23
N GLN A 110 -5.39 -4.56 -1.47
CA GLN A 110 -6.00 -4.19 -2.76
C GLN A 110 -4.99 -4.29 -3.92
N LEU A 111 -3.76 -3.83 -3.70
CA LEU A 111 -2.69 -3.93 -4.70
C LEU A 111 -2.32 -5.39 -4.99
N VAL A 112 -2.38 -6.28 -4.00
CA VAL A 112 -2.17 -7.73 -4.19
C VAL A 112 -3.32 -8.35 -4.97
N HIS A 113 -4.59 -8.08 -4.60
CA HIS A 113 -5.78 -8.58 -5.30
C HIS A 113 -5.88 -8.07 -6.74
N ALA A 114 -5.37 -6.88 -6.99
CA ALA A 114 -5.35 -6.30 -8.33
C ALA A 114 -4.61 -7.18 -9.35
N TRP A 115 -3.62 -7.98 -8.89
CA TRP A 115 -2.93 -8.96 -9.75
C TRP A 115 -3.85 -10.10 -10.20
N ASP A 116 -4.88 -10.47 -9.42
CA ASP A 116 -5.81 -11.55 -9.81
C ASP A 116 -6.62 -11.14 -11.05
N VAL A 117 -6.96 -9.85 -11.16
CA VAL A 117 -7.63 -9.31 -12.35
C VAL A 117 -6.66 -9.26 -13.54
N LEU A 118 -5.44 -8.76 -13.34
CA LEU A 118 -4.44 -8.68 -14.43
C LEU A 118 -4.01 -10.08 -14.91
N ALA A 119 -3.98 -11.07 -14.02
CA ALA A 119 -3.63 -12.46 -14.33
C ALA A 119 -4.63 -13.16 -15.26
N THR A 120 -5.80 -12.56 -15.49
CA THR A 120 -6.76 -13.05 -16.52
C THR A 120 -6.28 -12.76 -17.94
N MET A 121 -5.35 -11.81 -18.13
CA MET A 121 -4.73 -11.53 -19.41
C MET A 121 -3.73 -12.63 -19.76
N THR A 122 -3.90 -13.23 -20.91
CA THR A 122 -3.01 -14.28 -21.42
C THR A 122 -1.75 -13.69 -22.08
N PRO A 123 -0.64 -14.45 -22.19
CA PRO A 123 0.55 -13.99 -22.89
C PRO A 123 0.34 -13.55 -24.34
N PRO A 124 -0.48 -14.24 -25.18
CA PRO A 124 -0.80 -13.76 -26.51
C PRO A 124 -1.50 -12.39 -26.53
N GLU A 125 -2.44 -12.15 -25.62
CA GLU A 125 -3.17 -10.88 -25.49
C GLU A 125 -2.21 -9.74 -25.11
N TYR A 126 -1.33 -9.97 -24.13
CA TYR A 126 -0.27 -9.01 -23.80
C TYR A 126 0.66 -8.76 -24.99
N SER A 127 1.07 -9.81 -25.72
CA SER A 127 1.98 -9.70 -26.85
C SER A 127 1.38 -8.87 -28.01
N ALA A 128 0.05 -8.91 -28.19
CA ALA A 128 -0.63 -8.12 -29.20
C ALA A 128 -0.53 -6.61 -28.96
N MET A 129 -0.54 -6.16 -27.70
CA MET A 129 -0.46 -4.74 -27.37
C MET A 129 0.98 -4.27 -27.06
N ARG A 130 1.89 -5.17 -26.64
CA ARG A 130 3.26 -4.82 -26.17
C ARG A 130 4.04 -3.92 -27.14
N PRO A 131 4.01 -4.12 -28.48
CA PRO A 131 4.71 -3.24 -29.43
C PRO A 131 4.26 -1.79 -29.37
N HIS A 132 3.00 -1.52 -29.00
CA HIS A 132 2.42 -0.19 -28.92
C HIS A 132 2.85 0.56 -27.63
N LEU A 133 3.31 -0.15 -26.61
CA LEU A 133 3.74 0.45 -25.33
C LEU A 133 5.15 1.05 -25.39
N GLY A 134 5.93 0.77 -26.42
CA GLY A 134 7.30 1.28 -26.60
C GLY A 134 8.19 0.90 -25.42
N SER A 135 8.88 1.90 -24.86
CA SER A 135 9.77 1.76 -23.71
C SER A 135 9.08 1.97 -22.35
N SER A 136 7.74 2.14 -22.32
CA SER A 136 7.02 2.34 -21.08
C SER A 136 7.08 1.08 -20.18
N SER A 137 7.28 1.29 -18.90
CA SER A 137 7.46 0.23 -17.90
C SER A 137 7.04 0.71 -16.51
N GLY A 138 6.52 -0.21 -15.70
CA GLY A 138 6.22 0.05 -14.27
C GLY A 138 7.45 0.49 -13.46
N PHE A 139 8.67 0.25 -13.94
CA PHE A 139 9.90 0.81 -13.35
C PHE A 139 9.91 2.34 -13.31
N GLN A 140 9.10 2.99 -14.13
CA GLN A 140 8.99 4.46 -14.21
C GLN A 140 7.93 5.02 -13.26
N SER A 141 7.27 4.21 -12.43
CA SER A 141 6.36 4.73 -11.42
C SER A 141 7.12 5.46 -10.32
N TYR A 142 6.98 6.78 -10.28
CA TYR A 142 7.57 7.62 -9.24
C TYR A 142 6.94 7.39 -7.87
N GLN A 143 5.65 7.03 -7.83
CA GLN A 143 4.95 6.72 -6.60
C GLN A 143 5.48 5.44 -5.97
N TYR A 144 5.67 4.39 -6.78
CA TYR A 144 6.30 3.16 -6.30
C TYR A 144 7.70 3.41 -5.73
N ARG A 145 8.54 4.19 -6.43
CA ARG A 145 9.88 4.55 -5.93
C ARG A 145 9.82 5.36 -4.64
N SER A 146 8.86 6.27 -4.52
CA SER A 146 8.65 7.03 -3.29
C SER A 146 8.20 6.15 -2.12
N ILE A 147 7.37 5.13 -2.38
CA ILE A 147 6.97 4.13 -1.37
C ILE A 147 8.19 3.31 -0.92
N GLU A 148 8.99 2.79 -1.86
CA GLU A 148 10.23 2.07 -1.51
C GLU A 148 11.13 2.90 -0.62
N CYS A 149 11.34 4.17 -0.96
CA CYS A 149 12.15 5.09 -0.15
C CYS A 149 11.54 5.34 1.24
N ALA A 150 10.22 5.51 1.34
CA ALA A 150 9.53 5.70 2.60
C ALA A 150 9.60 4.46 3.52
N LEU A 151 9.66 3.27 2.94
CA LEU A 151 9.84 2.00 3.66
C LEU A 151 11.31 1.67 3.96
N GLY A 152 12.28 2.44 3.45
CA GLY A 152 13.70 2.27 3.73
C GLY A 152 14.53 1.64 2.62
N ASN A 153 13.91 1.20 1.52
CA ASN A 153 14.64 0.69 0.35
C ASN A 153 15.23 1.85 -0.48
N LYS A 154 16.42 2.31 -0.10
CA LYS A 154 17.13 3.44 -0.70
C LYS A 154 18.04 2.96 -1.84
N ASN A 155 17.60 3.17 -3.09
CA ASN A 155 18.33 2.76 -4.29
C ASN A 155 18.54 3.96 -5.23
N ARG A 156 19.70 4.62 -5.14
CA ARG A 156 20.06 5.82 -5.93
C ARG A 156 19.92 5.63 -7.46
N PRO A 157 20.36 4.52 -8.08
CA PRO A 157 20.14 4.26 -9.50
C PRO A 157 18.69 4.37 -9.96
N MET A 158 17.72 4.11 -9.07
CA MET A 158 16.29 4.19 -9.39
C MET A 158 15.75 5.62 -9.50
N LEU A 159 16.54 6.65 -9.27
CA LEU A 159 16.23 8.04 -9.59
C LEU A 159 16.35 8.33 -11.10
N GLN A 160 17.27 7.64 -11.78
CA GLN A 160 17.58 7.87 -13.20
C GLN A 160 16.38 7.75 -14.15
N PRO A 161 15.45 6.79 -14.01
CA PRO A 161 14.26 6.73 -14.86
C PRO A 161 13.41 8.00 -14.88
N HIS A 162 13.52 8.85 -13.86
CA HIS A 162 12.75 10.09 -13.70
C HIS A 162 13.49 11.34 -14.18
N ALA A 163 14.73 11.23 -14.63
CA ALA A 163 15.57 12.38 -15.03
C ALA A 163 14.95 13.24 -16.14
N HIS A 164 14.11 12.65 -16.99
CA HIS A 164 13.39 13.33 -18.07
C HIS A 164 12.19 14.18 -17.58
N ARG A 165 11.78 14.04 -16.30
CA ARG A 165 10.66 14.74 -15.64
C ARG A 165 11.16 15.37 -14.34
N PRO A 166 11.68 16.61 -14.38
CA PRO A 166 12.27 17.26 -13.19
C PRO A 166 11.29 17.38 -12.02
N ASP A 167 10.00 17.56 -12.29
CA ASP A 167 8.93 17.64 -11.31
C ASP A 167 8.72 16.30 -10.54
N LEU A 168 8.82 15.16 -11.23
CA LEU A 168 8.72 13.83 -10.64
C LEU A 168 10.05 13.43 -9.97
N LEU A 169 11.18 13.74 -10.61
CA LEU A 169 12.49 13.50 -10.02
C LEU A 169 12.64 14.19 -8.66
N ALA A 170 12.20 15.45 -8.55
CA ALA A 170 12.25 16.19 -7.29
C ALA A 170 11.43 15.49 -6.17
N GLN A 171 10.27 14.91 -6.51
CA GLN A 171 9.44 14.19 -5.55
C GLN A 171 10.10 12.89 -5.06
N VAL A 172 10.67 12.10 -5.98
CA VAL A 172 11.37 10.85 -5.62
C VAL A 172 12.65 11.16 -4.84
N GLN A 173 13.39 12.20 -5.25
CA GLN A 173 14.62 12.63 -4.57
C GLN A 173 14.30 13.09 -3.14
N ALA A 174 13.26 13.88 -2.92
CA ALA A 174 12.83 14.26 -1.59
C ALA A 174 12.49 13.05 -0.69
N ALA A 175 11.83 12.02 -1.25
CA ALA A 175 11.58 10.77 -0.53
C ALA A 175 12.86 9.97 -0.28
N PHE A 176 13.81 10.00 -1.21
CA PHE A 176 15.09 9.32 -1.10
C PHE A 176 15.99 9.94 -0.01
N GLU A 177 15.95 11.26 0.14
CA GLU A 177 16.76 12.01 1.11
C GLU A 177 16.10 12.10 2.51
N ALA A 178 14.80 11.83 2.63
CA ALA A 178 14.09 11.85 3.90
C ALA A 178 14.35 10.59 4.74
N PRO A 179 14.22 10.63 6.07
CA PRO A 179 14.20 9.44 6.90
C PRO A 179 13.01 8.54 6.51
N SER A 180 13.22 7.23 6.57
CA SER A 180 12.19 6.23 6.31
C SER A 180 11.32 5.97 7.55
N LEU A 181 10.26 5.18 7.38
CA LEU A 181 9.43 4.66 8.46
C LEU A 181 10.27 3.94 9.53
N TYR A 182 11.23 3.11 9.09
CA TYR A 182 12.10 2.38 10.00
C TYR A 182 13.11 3.30 10.70
N ASP A 183 13.65 4.31 10.01
CA ASP A 183 14.53 5.31 10.63
C ASP A 183 13.81 6.03 11.77
N GLU A 184 12.56 6.45 11.58
CA GLU A 184 11.80 7.11 12.64
C GLU A 184 11.41 6.16 13.77
N ALA A 185 11.15 4.87 13.48
CA ALA A 185 10.95 3.86 14.52
C ALA A 185 12.18 3.70 15.41
N LEU A 186 13.38 3.64 14.83
CA LEU A 186 14.63 3.56 15.63
C LEU A 186 14.91 4.84 16.44
N ARG A 187 14.64 5.99 15.84
CA ARG A 187 14.73 7.28 16.58
C ARG A 187 13.74 7.32 17.72
N LEU A 188 12.55 6.76 17.55
CA LEU A 188 11.58 6.63 18.63
C LEU A 188 12.08 5.71 19.75
N LEU A 189 12.61 4.52 19.41
CA LEU A 189 13.21 3.61 20.39
C LEU A 189 14.26 4.33 21.24
N ALA A 190 15.16 5.10 20.60
CA ALA A 190 16.19 5.89 21.28
C ALA A 190 15.57 6.96 22.20
N ARG A 191 14.56 7.71 21.72
CA ARG A 191 13.84 8.72 22.55
C ARG A 191 13.17 8.09 23.77
N ARG A 192 12.72 6.85 23.66
CA ARG A 192 12.10 6.08 24.76
C ARG A 192 13.16 5.39 25.66
N GLY A 193 14.46 5.69 25.49
CA GLY A 193 15.55 5.23 26.35
C GLY A 193 16.10 3.85 26.03
N LEU A 194 15.71 3.25 24.89
CA LEU A 194 16.29 1.98 24.44
C LEU A 194 17.67 2.20 23.81
N PRO A 195 18.61 1.22 23.92
CA PRO A 195 20.01 1.40 23.56
C PRO A 195 20.24 1.33 22.04
N VAL A 196 19.66 2.25 21.28
CA VAL A 196 19.91 2.41 19.83
C VAL A 196 21.13 3.33 19.65
N PRO A 197 22.17 2.90 18.91
CA PRO A 197 23.37 3.71 18.68
C PRO A 197 23.05 4.98 17.88
N ALA A 198 23.78 6.08 18.17
CA ALA A 198 23.64 7.35 17.45
C ALA A 198 23.86 7.21 15.93
N SER A 199 24.75 6.29 15.52
CA SER A 199 24.98 5.97 14.10
C SER A 199 23.76 5.43 13.36
N HIS A 200 22.70 5.02 14.06
CA HIS A 200 21.43 4.57 13.47
C HIS A 200 20.31 5.59 13.61
N THR A 201 20.46 6.59 14.48
CA THR A 201 19.45 7.65 14.68
C THR A 201 19.83 8.98 14.03
N ASP A 202 21.10 9.16 13.69
CA ASP A 202 21.65 10.33 13.01
C ASP A 202 22.65 9.86 11.94
N ARG A 203 22.12 9.47 10.78
CA ARG A 203 22.87 8.88 9.68
C ARG A 203 22.54 9.57 8.35
N ASP A 204 23.29 9.28 7.32
CA ASP A 204 22.91 9.61 5.94
C ASP A 204 21.72 8.72 5.50
N TRP A 205 20.53 9.32 5.40
CA TRP A 205 19.29 8.64 5.02
C TRP A 205 19.29 8.09 3.59
N THR A 206 20.23 8.50 2.77
CA THR A 206 20.39 8.01 1.38
C THR A 206 21.10 6.67 1.29
N LEU A 207 21.73 6.22 2.36
CA LEU A 207 22.45 4.96 2.43
C LEU A 207 21.51 3.81 2.82
N PRO A 208 21.74 2.59 2.32
CA PRO A 208 21.06 1.40 2.78
C PRO A 208 21.22 1.21 4.28
N TYR A 209 20.26 0.51 4.87
CA TYR A 209 20.34 0.12 6.27
C TYR A 209 21.38 -0.98 6.45
N ALA A 210 22.19 -0.90 7.50
CA ALA A 210 23.15 -1.95 7.88
C ALA A 210 22.62 -2.71 9.11
N GLU A 211 22.83 -4.02 9.13
CA GLU A 211 22.53 -4.85 10.29
C GLU A 211 23.32 -4.39 11.52
N SER A 212 22.71 -4.50 12.72
CA SER A 212 23.30 -4.06 13.97
C SER A 212 22.77 -4.85 15.15
N ASP A 213 23.67 -5.59 15.81
CA ASP A 213 23.35 -6.30 17.05
C ASP A 213 22.80 -5.38 18.15
N ALA A 214 23.16 -4.11 18.13
CA ALA A 214 22.67 -3.15 19.12
C ALA A 214 21.20 -2.78 18.84
N VAL A 215 20.81 -2.64 17.58
CA VAL A 215 19.41 -2.41 17.18
C VAL A 215 18.59 -3.66 17.46
N GLU A 216 19.13 -4.85 17.16
CA GLU A 216 18.48 -6.13 17.49
C GLU A 216 18.21 -6.21 19.00
N ARG A 217 19.21 -5.94 19.83
CA ARG A 217 19.04 -5.94 21.31
C ARG A 217 17.99 -4.92 21.78
N ALA A 218 17.89 -3.76 21.14
CA ALA A 218 16.87 -2.79 21.48
C ALA A 218 15.46 -3.33 21.22
N TRP A 219 15.22 -3.93 20.05
CA TRP A 219 13.96 -4.61 19.75
C TRP A 219 13.70 -5.82 20.64
N LEU A 220 14.71 -6.65 20.91
CA LEU A 220 14.58 -7.77 21.84
C LEU A 220 14.15 -7.33 23.24
N THR A 221 14.56 -6.14 23.70
CA THR A 221 14.09 -5.59 24.98
C THR A 221 12.58 -5.34 24.93
N VAL A 222 12.06 -4.78 23.85
CA VAL A 222 10.62 -4.57 23.66
C VAL A 222 9.86 -5.90 23.64
N TYR A 223 10.35 -6.88 22.87
CA TYR A 223 9.68 -8.17 22.71
C TYR A 223 9.77 -9.10 23.94
N ARG A 224 10.73 -8.87 24.85
CA ARG A 224 10.84 -9.62 26.11
C ARG A 224 9.89 -9.14 27.20
N ASP A 225 9.47 -7.90 27.14
CA ASP A 225 8.50 -7.32 28.07
C ASP A 225 7.46 -6.45 27.34
N PRO A 226 6.53 -7.11 26.58
CA PRO A 226 5.49 -6.40 25.88
C PRO A 226 4.57 -5.61 26.80
N ALA A 227 4.42 -6.02 28.06
CA ALA A 227 3.55 -5.31 29.00
C ALA A 227 4.10 -3.92 29.36
N GLN A 228 5.42 -3.81 29.50
CA GLN A 228 6.10 -2.53 29.76
C GLN A 228 6.20 -1.67 28.49
N HIS A 229 6.30 -2.27 27.31
CA HIS A 229 6.58 -1.61 26.04
C HIS A 229 5.45 -1.81 25.03
N TRP A 230 4.20 -1.84 25.47
CA TRP A 230 3.07 -2.28 24.62
C TRP A 230 2.94 -1.51 23.30
N ASP A 231 3.09 -0.20 23.31
CA ASP A 231 2.99 0.64 22.14
C ASP A 231 4.17 0.43 21.15
N LEU A 232 5.38 0.20 21.68
CA LEU A 232 6.55 -0.14 20.85
C LEU A 232 6.47 -1.57 20.32
N TYR A 233 5.95 -2.52 21.10
CA TYR A 233 5.65 -3.87 20.64
C TYR A 233 4.65 -3.84 19.47
N GLN A 234 3.54 -3.11 19.65
CA GLN A 234 2.55 -2.94 18.58
C GLN A 234 3.17 -2.29 17.33
N LEU A 235 4.06 -1.31 17.49
CA LEU A 235 4.79 -0.73 16.35
C LEU A 235 5.63 -1.78 15.63
N GLY A 236 6.34 -2.65 16.36
CA GLY A 236 7.13 -3.74 15.79
C GLY A 236 6.28 -4.71 14.97
N GLU A 237 5.11 -5.09 15.47
CA GLU A 237 4.15 -5.95 14.77
C GLU A 237 3.63 -5.28 13.48
N GLU A 238 3.22 -4.01 13.54
CA GLU A 238 2.77 -3.25 12.36
C GLU A 238 3.86 -3.13 11.28
N LEU A 239 5.14 -2.96 11.67
CA LEU A 239 6.25 -2.92 10.74
C LEU A 239 6.48 -4.28 10.07
N THR A 240 6.34 -5.37 10.82
CA THR A 240 6.49 -6.75 10.32
C THR A 240 5.36 -7.09 9.34
N ASP A 241 4.12 -6.78 9.70
CA ASP A 241 2.95 -7.00 8.84
C ASP A 241 3.05 -6.22 7.52
N LEU A 242 3.53 -4.98 7.60
CA LEU A 242 3.74 -4.14 6.43
C LEU A 242 4.85 -4.69 5.51
N GLU A 243 5.96 -5.15 6.10
CA GLU A 243 7.06 -5.80 5.36
C GLU A 243 6.55 -7.04 4.62
N ASP A 244 5.80 -7.91 5.28
CA ASP A 244 5.23 -9.13 4.68
C ASP A 244 4.26 -8.80 3.54
N ALA A 245 3.38 -7.82 3.73
CA ALA A 245 2.44 -7.37 2.70
C ALA A 245 3.19 -6.80 1.48
N PHE A 246 4.25 -6.01 1.71
CA PHE A 246 5.06 -5.44 0.64
C PHE A 246 5.86 -6.49 -0.12
N ARG A 247 6.43 -7.48 0.59
CA ARG A 247 7.12 -8.64 -0.03
C ARG A 247 6.17 -9.48 -0.86
N LEU A 248 4.97 -9.76 -0.35
CA LEU A 248 3.95 -10.51 -1.09
C LEU A 248 3.56 -9.79 -2.38
N TRP A 249 3.33 -8.48 -2.33
CA TRP A 249 3.00 -7.70 -3.52
C TRP A 249 4.13 -7.73 -4.55
N ARG A 250 5.39 -7.55 -4.14
CA ARG A 250 6.57 -7.66 -5.03
C ARG A 250 6.70 -9.05 -5.64
N PHE A 251 6.49 -10.10 -4.85
CA PHE A 251 6.51 -11.47 -5.31
C PHE A 251 5.46 -11.72 -6.39
N ARG A 252 4.22 -11.28 -6.17
CA ARG A 252 3.14 -11.37 -7.16
C ARG A 252 3.49 -10.64 -8.46
N HIS A 253 4.02 -9.43 -8.35
CA HIS A 253 4.46 -8.64 -9.51
C HIS A 253 5.50 -9.40 -10.35
N VAL A 254 6.54 -9.90 -9.72
CA VAL A 254 7.59 -10.67 -10.42
C VAL A 254 7.03 -11.95 -11.04
N THR A 255 6.16 -12.65 -10.33
CA THR A 255 5.58 -13.92 -10.80
C THR A 255 4.69 -13.70 -12.05
N GLU A 256 3.85 -12.68 -12.06
CA GLU A 256 3.00 -12.37 -13.22
C GLU A 256 3.83 -11.92 -14.42
N PHE A 257 4.86 -11.11 -14.21
CA PHE A 257 5.80 -10.75 -15.27
C PHE A 257 6.53 -11.97 -15.85
N LEU A 258 6.98 -12.92 -14.99
CA LEU A 258 7.65 -14.14 -15.41
C LEU A 258 6.75 -15.08 -16.21
N LYS A 259 5.46 -15.21 -15.87
CA LYS A 259 4.51 -16.00 -16.66
C LYS A 259 4.47 -15.52 -18.12
N VAL A 260 4.40 -14.21 -18.32
CA VAL A 260 4.40 -13.60 -19.66
C VAL A 260 5.75 -13.82 -20.35
N ALA A 261 6.86 -13.58 -19.68
CA ALA A 261 8.20 -13.74 -20.24
C ALA A 261 8.49 -15.20 -20.62
N LEU A 262 8.15 -16.18 -19.76
CA LEU A 262 8.36 -17.59 -20.02
C LEU A 262 7.47 -18.13 -21.14
N ALA A 263 6.23 -17.67 -21.24
CA ALA A 263 5.34 -18.03 -22.34
C ALA A 263 5.87 -17.55 -23.70
N LEU A 264 6.44 -16.33 -23.73
CA LEU A 264 7.06 -15.77 -24.95
C LEU A 264 8.33 -16.53 -25.36
N LEU A 265 9.07 -17.09 -24.39
CA LEU A 265 10.32 -17.82 -24.64
C LEU A 265 10.11 -19.33 -24.88
N GLY A 266 8.87 -19.83 -24.80
CA GLY A 266 8.58 -21.27 -24.96
C GLY A 266 9.13 -22.19 -23.87
N GLN A 267 9.53 -21.64 -22.71
CA GLN A 267 10.20 -22.38 -21.63
C GLN A 267 9.30 -22.57 -20.41
N PHE A 268 8.09 -23.03 -20.62
CA PHE A 268 7.02 -23.00 -19.61
C PHE A 268 7.18 -23.91 -18.37
N LEU A 269 8.21 -24.74 -18.22
CA LEU A 269 8.26 -25.73 -17.11
C LEU A 269 9.65 -26.06 -16.51
N LEU A 270 10.72 -25.38 -16.81
CA LEU A 270 12.04 -25.92 -16.48
C LEU A 270 13.04 -25.05 -15.68
N ASN A 271 12.70 -23.89 -15.13
CA ASN A 271 13.74 -23.10 -14.47
C ASN A 271 13.38 -22.64 -13.05
N GLN A 272 13.66 -23.51 -12.06
CA GLN A 272 13.78 -23.12 -10.64
C GLN A 272 14.97 -22.14 -10.46
N ASP A 273 15.98 -22.17 -11.32
CA ASP A 273 17.18 -21.33 -11.24
C ASP A 273 16.92 -19.84 -11.52
N LEU A 274 15.88 -19.51 -12.30
CA LEU A 274 15.52 -18.11 -12.57
C LEU A 274 14.93 -17.40 -11.33
N TYR A 275 14.31 -18.18 -10.44
CA TYR A 275 13.75 -17.71 -9.18
C TYR A 275 14.84 -17.14 -8.25
N HIS A 276 15.98 -17.84 -8.15
CA HIS A 276 17.12 -17.42 -7.34
C HIS A 276 17.82 -16.18 -7.91
N LEU A 277 17.86 -16.03 -9.24
CA LEU A 277 18.51 -14.89 -9.89
C LEU A 277 17.78 -13.55 -9.72
N LEU A 278 16.47 -13.58 -9.42
CA LEU A 278 15.62 -12.39 -9.35
C LEU A 278 15.24 -11.98 -7.92
N ILE A 279 15.40 -12.87 -6.95
CA ILE A 279 14.92 -12.67 -5.57
C ILE A 279 16.07 -12.58 -4.56
N GLU A 280 17.22 -13.20 -4.82
CA GLU A 280 18.37 -13.04 -3.95
C GLU A 280 19.08 -11.71 -4.20
N PRO A 281 19.28 -10.87 -3.15
CA PRO A 281 20.22 -9.76 -3.25
C PRO A 281 21.61 -10.35 -3.52
N LYS A 282 22.25 -9.92 -4.61
CA LYS A 282 23.64 -10.29 -4.85
C LYS A 282 24.44 -9.77 -3.66
N SER A 283 24.80 -10.69 -2.76
CA SER A 283 25.83 -10.47 -1.76
C SER A 283 27.15 -10.26 -2.49
N SER A 284 27.64 -9.05 -2.51
CA SER A 284 29.01 -8.69 -2.85
C SER A 284 29.60 -7.84 -1.77
#